data_798cee0913c61e5ce96b68132987782a
#
_entry.id   798cee0913c61e5ce96b68132987782a
#
_cell.length_a   1.000
_cell.length_b   1.000
_cell.length_c   1.000
_cell.angle_alpha   90.00
_cell.angle_beta   90.00
_cell.angle_gamma   90.00
#
_symmetry.space_group_name_H-M   'P 1'
#
loop_
_entity.id
_entity.type
_entity.pdbx_description
1 polymer ?
#
loop_
_entity_poly.entity_id
_entity_poly.type
_entity_poly.pdbx_seq_one_letter_code
_entity_poly.pdbx_strand_id
1 'polypeptide(L)'
;IRDESVHGTYIGYKFQLGFNELSDDKKAEMKDWMYDLLYTLYDNEEKYTRDLYKEVGWVDEVMVFLRYNANKALMNLGQEPLFPDGNAEDVNPIVMNGISTGTSNHDFFSQVGNGYLMGKVEAMKDSDYDIGRTGDNKTPNGSSLFDKVKKLK
;
A
#
# COMPACT_ATOMS: atom_id res chain seq x y z
N ILE A 1 5.15 -6.46 -9.34
CA ILE A 1 5.13 -6.88 -7.91
C ILE A 1 6.48 -6.61 -7.25
N ARG A 2 7.61 -7.05 -7.82
CA ARG A 2 8.94 -6.86 -7.23
C ARG A 2 9.29 -5.39 -7.04
N ASP A 3 9.04 -4.56 -8.03
CA ASP A 3 9.31 -3.12 -7.98
C ASP A 3 8.43 -2.43 -6.95
N GLU A 4 7.15 -2.82 -6.85
CA GLU A 4 6.23 -2.31 -5.83
C GLU A 4 6.68 -2.68 -4.40
N SER A 5 7.27 -3.86 -4.23
CA SER A 5 7.85 -4.26 -2.94
C SER A 5 9.02 -3.36 -2.54
N VAL A 6 9.88 -2.99 -3.49
CA VAL A 6 10.98 -2.04 -3.26
C VAL A 6 10.45 -0.64 -2.93
N HIS A 7 9.45 -0.18 -3.69
CA HIS A 7 8.80 1.11 -3.43
C HIS A 7 8.17 1.14 -2.04
N GLY A 8 7.43 0.11 -1.67
CA GLY A 8 6.81 -0.02 -0.34
C GLY A 8 7.85 0.05 0.78
N THR A 9 8.94 -0.71 0.65
CA THR A 9 10.03 -0.70 1.64
C THR A 9 10.68 0.68 1.76
N TYR A 10 10.94 1.34 0.63
CA TYR A 10 11.52 2.69 0.63
C TYR A 10 10.59 3.71 1.28
N ILE A 11 9.29 3.68 0.95
CA ILE A 11 8.29 4.58 1.54
C ILE A 11 8.20 4.36 3.06
N GLY A 12 8.16 3.10 3.50
CA GLY A 12 8.16 2.77 4.92
C GLY A 12 9.39 3.29 5.65
N TYR A 13 10.57 3.09 5.08
CA TYR A 13 11.81 3.64 5.64
C TYR A 13 11.77 5.18 5.76
N LYS A 14 11.34 5.87 4.72
CA LYS A 14 11.22 7.34 4.72
C LYS A 14 10.19 7.83 5.72
N PHE A 15 9.07 7.10 5.87
CA PHE A 15 8.08 7.40 6.88
C PHE A 15 8.67 7.30 8.29
N GLN A 16 9.37 6.21 8.61
CA GLN A 16 9.97 6.00 9.92
C GLN A 16 10.98 7.11 10.26
N LEU A 17 11.81 7.52 9.31
CA LEU A 17 12.75 8.64 9.51
C LEU A 17 12.01 9.92 9.90
N GLY A 18 11.00 10.31 9.12
CA GLY A 18 10.24 11.53 9.40
C GLY A 18 9.41 11.44 10.67
N PHE A 19 8.84 10.26 10.95
CA PHE A 19 8.07 10.00 12.16
C PHE A 19 8.92 10.14 13.44
N ASN A 20 10.16 9.65 13.41
CA ASN A 20 11.06 9.72 14.56
C ASN A 20 11.45 11.16 14.93
N GLU A 21 11.44 12.07 13.97
CA GLU A 21 11.73 13.50 14.19
C GLU A 21 10.56 14.29 14.78
N LEU A 22 9.37 13.71 14.85
CA LEU A 22 8.19 14.37 15.41
C LEU A 22 8.24 14.43 16.94
N SER A 23 7.59 15.45 17.50
CA SER A 23 7.28 15.49 18.95
C SER A 23 6.27 14.41 19.32
N ASP A 24 6.20 14.05 20.61
CA ASP A 24 5.32 12.99 21.09
C ASP A 24 3.85 13.25 20.79
N ASP A 25 3.39 14.49 20.93
CA ASP A 25 2.02 14.90 20.60
C ASP A 25 1.72 14.66 19.10
N LYS A 26 2.66 15.03 18.22
CA LYS A 26 2.52 14.83 16.79
C LYS A 26 2.62 13.37 16.38
N LYS A 27 3.41 12.57 17.10
CA LYS A 27 3.46 11.12 16.90
C LYS A 27 2.11 10.49 17.24
N ALA A 28 1.48 10.91 18.34
CA ALA A 28 0.15 10.44 18.73
C ALA A 28 -0.89 10.78 17.66
N GLU A 29 -0.97 12.05 17.26
CA GLU A 29 -1.88 12.51 16.20
C GLU A 29 -1.66 11.73 14.87
N MET A 30 -0.41 11.52 14.48
CA MET A 30 -0.08 10.77 13.27
C MET A 30 -0.49 9.29 13.37
N LYS A 31 -0.33 8.67 14.54
CA LYS A 31 -0.78 7.30 14.78
C LYS A 31 -2.29 7.19 14.68
N ASP A 32 -3.03 8.08 15.31
CA ASP A 32 -4.50 8.08 15.27
C ASP A 32 -4.97 8.18 13.80
N TRP A 33 -4.43 9.14 13.06
CA TRP A 33 -4.74 9.28 11.62
C TRP A 33 -4.39 8.03 10.82
N MET A 34 -3.25 7.41 11.07
CA MET A 34 -2.79 6.22 10.36
C MET A 34 -3.69 5.01 10.63
N TYR A 35 -4.11 4.82 11.89
CA TYR A 35 -5.02 3.74 12.24
C TYR A 35 -6.43 3.97 11.67
N ASP A 36 -6.95 5.18 11.71
CA ASP A 36 -8.24 5.52 11.09
C ASP A 36 -8.23 5.22 9.58
N LEU A 37 -7.13 5.57 8.91
CA LEU A 37 -6.96 5.24 7.50
C LEU A 37 -6.88 3.72 7.27
N LEU A 38 -6.12 3.00 8.09
CA LEU A 38 -5.99 1.55 8.01
C LEU A 38 -7.36 0.87 8.17
N TYR A 39 -8.13 1.25 9.17
CA TYR A 39 -9.48 0.70 9.38
C TYR A 39 -10.40 1.00 8.20
N THR A 40 -10.36 2.21 7.66
CA THR A 40 -11.15 2.56 6.48
C THR A 40 -10.80 1.70 5.27
N LEU A 41 -9.51 1.47 5.02
CA LEU A 41 -9.03 0.61 3.94
C LEU A 41 -9.40 -0.86 4.20
N TYR A 42 -9.23 -1.32 5.43
CA TYR A 42 -9.56 -2.69 5.82
C TYR A 42 -11.06 -2.99 5.63
N ASP A 43 -11.94 -2.10 6.07
CA ASP A 43 -13.38 -2.24 5.89
C ASP A 43 -13.79 -2.30 4.41
N ASN A 44 -13.13 -1.52 3.56
CA ASN A 44 -13.37 -1.56 2.12
C ASN A 44 -12.93 -2.89 1.52
N GLU A 45 -11.75 -3.37 1.88
CA GLU A 45 -11.22 -4.66 1.42
C GLU A 45 -12.03 -5.83 1.96
N GLU A 46 -12.53 -5.77 3.20
CA GLU A 46 -13.43 -6.77 3.74
C GLU A 46 -14.71 -6.89 2.93
N LYS A 47 -15.36 -5.78 2.62
CA LYS A 47 -16.57 -5.76 1.80
C LYS A 47 -16.31 -6.36 0.42
N TYR A 48 -15.23 -5.93 -0.21
CA TYR A 48 -14.80 -6.44 -1.51
C TYR A 48 -14.52 -7.95 -1.46
N THR A 49 -13.79 -8.41 -0.46
CA THR A 49 -13.47 -9.83 -0.25
C THR A 49 -14.73 -10.67 -0.08
N ARG A 50 -15.68 -10.22 0.75
CA ARG A 50 -16.94 -10.90 0.95
C ARG A 50 -17.76 -11.01 -0.33
N ASP A 51 -17.83 -9.92 -1.09
CA ASP A 51 -18.57 -9.90 -2.36
C ASP A 51 -17.94 -10.81 -3.42
N LEU A 52 -16.62 -10.83 -3.51
CA LEU A 52 -15.91 -11.58 -4.53
C LEU A 52 -15.80 -13.08 -4.24
N TYR A 53 -15.52 -13.44 -2.99
CA TYR A 53 -15.16 -14.81 -2.62
C TYR A 53 -16.28 -15.62 -1.97
N LYS A 54 -17.45 -15.03 -1.68
CA LYS A 54 -18.57 -15.73 -1.01
C LYS A 54 -19.05 -16.95 -1.79
N GLU A 55 -19.17 -16.84 -3.12
CA GLU A 55 -19.69 -17.92 -3.98
C GLU A 55 -18.73 -19.11 -4.11
N VAL A 56 -17.44 -18.87 -3.89
CA VAL A 56 -16.40 -19.91 -3.94
C VAL A 56 -16.01 -20.43 -2.57
N GLY A 57 -16.57 -19.87 -1.49
CA GLY A 57 -16.34 -20.31 -0.12
C GLY A 57 -14.94 -20.01 0.43
N TRP A 58 -14.29 -18.95 -0.05
CA TRP A 58 -12.89 -18.60 0.32
C TRP A 58 -12.78 -17.31 1.13
N VAL A 59 -13.89 -16.81 1.66
CA VAL A 59 -13.91 -15.54 2.39
C VAL A 59 -12.98 -15.58 3.59
N ASP A 60 -13.06 -16.62 4.42
CA ASP A 60 -12.32 -16.68 5.69
C ASP A 60 -10.80 -16.76 5.43
N GLU A 61 -10.38 -17.56 4.47
CA GLU A 61 -8.96 -17.72 4.10
C GLU A 61 -8.36 -16.41 3.54
N VAL A 62 -9.15 -15.70 2.72
CA VAL A 62 -8.71 -14.41 2.17
C VAL A 62 -8.73 -13.33 3.24
N MET A 63 -9.65 -13.38 4.21
CA MET A 63 -9.66 -12.46 5.35
C MET A 63 -8.42 -12.60 6.24
N VAL A 64 -7.93 -13.83 6.47
CA VAL A 64 -6.66 -14.05 7.16
C VAL A 64 -5.50 -13.40 6.40
N PHE A 65 -5.47 -13.58 5.08
CA PHE A 65 -4.46 -12.95 4.24
C PHE A 65 -4.54 -11.42 4.25
N LEU A 66 -5.74 -10.85 4.29
CA LEU A 66 -5.94 -9.41 4.42
C LEU A 66 -5.35 -8.89 5.74
N ARG A 67 -5.60 -9.58 6.86
CA ARG A 67 -5.02 -9.23 8.18
C ARG A 67 -3.49 -9.32 8.17
N TYR A 68 -2.95 -10.35 7.55
CA TYR A 68 -1.51 -10.50 7.36
C TYR A 68 -0.90 -9.30 6.60
N ASN A 69 -1.52 -8.87 5.51
CA ASN A 69 -1.04 -7.71 4.76
C ASN A 69 -1.16 -6.40 5.55
N ALA A 70 -2.24 -6.21 6.32
CA ALA A 70 -2.41 -5.06 7.19
C ALA A 70 -1.31 -5.01 8.28
N ASN A 71 -1.00 -6.14 8.91
CA ASN A 71 0.12 -6.25 9.85
C ASN A 71 1.47 -5.92 9.20
N LYS A 72 1.72 -6.44 7.99
CA LYS A 72 2.96 -6.13 7.25
C LYS A 72 3.07 -4.64 6.92
N ALA A 73 1.95 -4.02 6.54
CA ALA A 73 1.94 -2.58 6.28
C ALA A 73 2.29 -1.78 7.54
N LEU A 74 1.71 -2.12 8.69
CA LEU A 74 2.05 -1.49 9.97
C LEU A 74 3.52 -1.69 10.33
N MET A 75 4.03 -2.91 10.24
CA MET A 75 5.44 -3.21 10.53
C MET A 75 6.38 -2.45 9.59
N ASN A 76 6.03 -2.30 8.34
CA ASN A 76 6.80 -1.50 7.39
C ASN A 76 6.84 0.00 7.76
N LEU A 77 5.80 0.48 8.44
CA LEU A 77 5.75 1.83 9.02
C LEU A 77 6.36 1.91 10.43
N GLY A 78 6.98 0.84 10.92
CA GLY A 78 7.59 0.78 12.24
C GLY A 78 6.58 0.74 13.38
N GLN A 79 5.36 0.24 13.12
CA GLN A 79 4.31 0.06 14.10
C GLN A 79 4.12 -1.43 14.44
N GLU A 80 3.54 -1.71 15.61
CA GLU A 80 3.21 -3.06 16.03
C GLU A 80 2.07 -3.65 15.20
N PRO A 81 2.07 -4.97 14.96
CA PRO A 81 0.96 -5.65 14.30
C PRO A 81 -0.33 -5.52 15.10
N LEU A 82 -1.45 -5.34 14.41
CA LEU A 82 -2.77 -5.13 15.03
C LEU A 82 -3.57 -6.42 15.17
N PHE A 83 -3.44 -7.34 14.21
CA PHE A 83 -4.25 -8.55 14.11
C PHE A 83 -3.47 -9.78 14.64
N PRO A 84 -3.90 -10.41 15.76
CA PRO A 84 -3.18 -11.54 16.35
C PRO A 84 -3.15 -12.77 15.44
N ASP A 85 -4.18 -12.95 14.60
CA ASP A 85 -4.32 -14.04 13.63
C ASP A 85 -3.91 -13.63 12.20
N GLY A 86 -3.10 -12.60 12.08
CA GLY A 86 -2.56 -12.09 10.83
C GLY A 86 -1.06 -12.36 10.70
N ASN A 87 -0.60 -13.59 10.96
CA ASN A 87 0.79 -14.00 10.78
C ASN A 87 0.94 -14.83 9.50
N ALA A 88 2.16 -15.01 9.02
CA ALA A 88 2.41 -15.76 7.79
C ALA A 88 1.98 -17.23 7.89
N GLU A 89 2.11 -17.82 9.06
CA GLU A 89 1.70 -19.20 9.36
C GLU A 89 0.18 -19.39 9.41
N ASP A 90 -0.59 -18.34 9.66
CA ASP A 90 -2.05 -18.38 9.69
C ASP A 90 -2.65 -18.37 8.28
N VAL A 91 -1.90 -17.89 7.30
CA VAL A 91 -2.38 -17.76 5.93
C VAL A 91 -2.42 -19.11 5.22
N ASN A 92 -3.57 -19.41 4.62
CA ASN A 92 -3.72 -20.62 3.80
C ASN A 92 -2.63 -20.67 2.70
N PRO A 93 -1.85 -21.77 2.60
CA PRO A 93 -0.76 -21.86 1.62
C PRO A 93 -1.19 -21.68 0.17
N ILE A 94 -2.43 -22.02 -0.17
CA ILE A 94 -2.94 -21.82 -1.54
C ILE A 94 -3.12 -20.33 -1.82
N VAL A 95 -3.67 -19.58 -0.86
CA VAL A 95 -3.83 -18.12 -0.97
C VAL A 95 -2.45 -17.46 -1.05
N MET A 96 -1.52 -17.85 -0.18
CA MET A 96 -0.15 -17.33 -0.17
C MET A 96 0.58 -17.63 -1.49
N ASN A 97 0.45 -18.85 -2.03
CA ASN A 97 1.10 -19.26 -3.28
C ASN A 97 0.46 -18.65 -4.53
N GLY A 98 -0.82 -18.30 -4.47
CA GLY A 98 -1.47 -17.57 -5.57
C GLY A 98 -0.83 -16.20 -5.83
N ILE A 99 -0.12 -15.69 -4.85
CA ILE A 99 0.57 -14.40 -4.90
C ILE A 99 2.08 -14.59 -5.06
N SER A 100 2.64 -15.71 -4.54
CA SER A 100 4.02 -16.05 -4.78
C SER A 100 4.15 -16.66 -6.18
N THR A 101 4.76 -15.92 -7.06
CA THR A 101 5.11 -16.31 -8.43
C THR A 101 6.16 -17.44 -8.51
N GLY A 102 6.31 -18.22 -7.45
CA GLY A 102 7.24 -19.37 -7.41
C GLY A 102 6.84 -20.56 -8.26
N THR A 103 5.64 -20.57 -8.81
CA THR A 103 5.23 -21.48 -9.86
C THR A 103 5.64 -20.90 -11.21
N SER A 104 6.20 -21.71 -12.08
CA SER A 104 6.75 -21.46 -13.40
C SER A 104 5.86 -20.69 -14.40
N ASN A 105 4.78 -20.11 -13.96
CA ASN A 105 3.92 -19.24 -14.71
C ASN A 105 4.43 -17.82 -14.56
N HIS A 106 5.25 -17.43 -15.54
CA HIS A 106 5.57 -16.06 -15.89
C HIS A 106 5.49 -15.07 -14.71
N ASP A 107 6.53 -15.04 -13.89
CA ASP A 107 6.88 -13.81 -13.25
C ASP A 107 7.10 -12.78 -14.37
N PHE A 108 6.07 -11.98 -14.57
CA PHE A 108 6.03 -10.92 -15.58
C PHE A 108 7.25 -9.96 -15.47
N PHE A 109 7.94 -9.98 -14.34
CA PHE A 109 9.07 -9.12 -14.04
C PHE A 109 10.42 -9.83 -13.94
N SER A 110 10.48 -11.14 -13.71
CA SER A 110 11.76 -11.87 -13.59
C SER A 110 12.20 -12.55 -14.87
N GLN A 111 11.32 -12.79 -15.78
CA GLN A 111 11.71 -13.11 -17.15
C GLN A 111 11.82 -11.77 -17.88
N VAL A 112 12.94 -11.57 -18.56
CA VAL A 112 13.05 -10.55 -19.62
C VAL A 112 11.93 -10.90 -20.60
N GLY A 113 10.74 -10.51 -20.21
CA GLY A 113 9.52 -10.90 -20.92
C GLY A 113 9.56 -10.17 -22.24
N ASN A 114 9.51 -10.94 -23.29
CA ASN A 114 9.26 -10.44 -24.63
C ASN A 114 7.94 -9.64 -24.74
N GLY A 115 7.22 -9.44 -23.63
CA GLY A 115 6.02 -8.64 -23.53
C GLY A 115 6.27 -7.16 -23.25
N TYR A 116 7.44 -6.78 -22.68
CA TYR A 116 7.88 -5.40 -22.66
C TYR A 116 8.68 -5.12 -23.93
N LEU A 117 7.98 -4.82 -25.00
CA LEU A 117 8.57 -4.01 -26.06
C LEU A 117 8.93 -2.69 -25.37
N MET A 118 10.23 -2.45 -25.16
CA MET A 118 10.70 -1.13 -24.84
C MET A 118 10.26 -0.22 -25.99
N GLY A 119 9.11 0.40 -25.82
CA GLY A 119 8.71 1.49 -26.69
C GLY A 119 9.83 2.51 -26.69
N LYS A 120 10.04 3.19 -27.79
CA LYS A 120 10.93 4.33 -27.85
C LYS A 120 10.53 5.27 -26.73
N VAL A 121 11.32 5.32 -25.67
CA VAL A 121 11.08 6.27 -24.57
C VAL A 121 11.34 7.64 -25.18
N GLU A 122 10.29 8.38 -25.45
CA GLU A 122 10.45 9.80 -25.75
C GLU A 122 10.92 10.50 -24.46
N ALA A 123 11.93 11.32 -24.58
CA ALA A 123 12.42 12.09 -23.45
C ALA A 123 11.25 12.95 -22.92
N MET A 124 10.92 12.79 -21.64
CA MET A 124 9.89 13.58 -20.98
C MET A 124 10.30 15.06 -21.04
N LYS A 125 9.36 15.91 -21.39
CA LYS A 125 9.51 17.36 -21.41
C LYS A 125 8.96 17.92 -20.10
N ASP A 126 9.46 19.09 -19.68
CA ASP A 126 8.96 19.75 -18.47
C ASP A 126 7.42 19.95 -18.49
N SER A 127 6.83 20.13 -19.68
CA SER A 127 5.40 20.20 -19.87
C SER A 127 4.64 18.92 -19.51
N ASP A 128 5.29 17.77 -19.52
CA ASP A 128 4.68 16.49 -19.22
C ASP A 128 4.48 16.30 -17.69
N TYR A 129 5.19 17.13 -16.89
CA TYR A 129 5.02 17.20 -15.44
C TYR A 129 3.95 18.21 -14.99
N ASP A 130 3.37 18.96 -15.91
CA ASP A 130 2.27 19.92 -15.64
C ASP A 130 0.90 19.26 -15.51
N ILE A 131 0.84 17.94 -15.38
CA ILE A 131 -0.40 17.19 -15.14
C ILE A 131 -1.02 17.67 -13.82
N GLY A 132 -1.99 18.58 -13.92
CA GLY A 132 -2.79 19.06 -12.79
C GLY A 132 -2.36 20.38 -12.15
N ARG A 133 -1.42 21.14 -12.74
CA ARG A 133 -1.18 22.54 -12.35
C ARG A 133 -2.17 23.54 -12.97
N THR A 134 -3.04 23.09 -13.85
CA THR A 134 -4.22 23.87 -14.25
C THR A 134 -5.17 23.93 -13.06
N GLY A 135 -5.20 25.05 -12.43
CA GLY A 135 -5.87 25.63 -11.27
C GLY A 135 -7.13 25.05 -10.66
N ASP A 136 -7.61 23.89 -11.04
CA ASP A 136 -8.91 23.36 -10.65
C ASP A 136 -8.89 22.14 -9.72
N ASN A 137 -7.70 21.65 -9.35
CA ASN A 137 -7.58 20.62 -8.32
C ASN A 137 -7.53 21.22 -6.90
N LYS A 138 -8.46 22.14 -6.61
CA LYS A 138 -8.80 22.47 -5.23
C LYS A 138 -9.64 21.32 -4.69
N THR A 139 -9.09 20.58 -3.71
CA THR A 139 -9.96 19.80 -2.82
C THR A 139 -11.10 20.70 -2.34
N PRO A 140 -12.28 20.17 -2.03
CA PRO A 140 -13.44 20.98 -1.58
C PRO A 140 -13.12 21.97 -0.44
N ASN A 141 -11.98 21.80 0.24
CA ASN A 141 -11.49 22.65 1.32
C ASN A 141 -10.23 23.46 0.97
N GLY A 142 -9.80 23.51 -0.28
CA GLY A 142 -8.78 24.46 -0.77
C GLY A 142 -7.34 24.22 -0.27
N SER A 143 -7.06 23.13 0.43
CA SER A 143 -5.71 22.79 0.89
C SER A 143 -5.21 21.51 0.24
N SER A 144 -4.00 21.55 -0.33
CA SER A 144 -3.33 20.34 -0.81
C SER A 144 -2.87 19.48 0.37
N LEU A 145 -2.71 18.18 0.16
CA LEU A 145 -2.12 17.27 1.16
C LEU A 145 -0.76 17.82 1.67
N PHE A 146 0.03 18.43 0.78
CA PHE A 146 1.29 19.10 1.09
C PHE A 146 1.15 20.33 2.00
N ASP A 147 0.04 21.06 1.89
CA ASP A 147 -0.21 22.22 2.76
C ASP A 147 -0.60 21.79 4.17
N LYS A 148 -1.23 20.63 4.32
CA LYS A 148 -1.49 20.02 5.63
C LYS A 148 -0.19 19.56 6.30
N VAL A 149 0.71 18.92 5.56
CA VAL A 149 2.01 18.48 6.06
C VAL A 149 2.92 19.66 6.43
N LYS A 150 2.86 20.80 5.70
CA LYS A 150 3.61 22.01 6.03
C LYS A 150 3.10 22.73 7.29
N LYS A 151 1.84 22.58 7.67
CA LYS A 151 1.27 23.15 8.90
C LYS A 151 1.62 22.33 10.14
N LEU A 152 2.20 21.13 9.95
CA LEU A 152 2.67 20.26 11.03
C LEU A 152 4.16 20.52 11.40
N LYS A 153 4.81 21.49 10.78
CA LYS A 153 6.09 22.05 11.19
C LYS A 153 5.80 23.34 11.98
#